data_3e1767d32772a50cbb11a874430332ab
#
_entry.id   3e1767d32772a50cbb11a874430332ab
#
_cell.length_a   1.000
_cell.length_b   1.000
_cell.length_c   1.000
_cell.angle_alpha   90.00
_cell.angle_beta   90.00
_cell.angle_gamma   90.00
#
_symmetry.space_group_name_H-M   'P 1'
#
loop_
_entity.id
_entity.type
_entity.pdbx_description
1 polymer ?
#
loop_
_entity_poly.entity_id
_entity_poly.type
_entity_poly.pdbx_seq_one_letter_code
_entity_poly.pdbx_strand_id
1 'polypeptide(L)'
;MKFKDFFVIGTDTDVGKTYVSTLLYKALKKHNFQYYKPIQSGCFLKDGKLTAPDVDFLTKFIGVDYDDSMVTYTLKEEVSPHLASEMESTTIEIENIKKHYDDLKKKYSNILVEGAGGLYVPLIRDKFYIYDLIKLFNLPVVLVCGTKVGSINHTMLTLNALNTMGIKLHGLVFNNYKGQFFEDDNIKVILELSKIENYLIIKNEQKEISDKEIEKFFN
;
A
#
# COMPACT_ATOMS: atom_id res chain seq x y z
N MET A 1 -18.52 -13.67 4.01
CA MET A 1 -17.87 -12.39 3.68
C MET A 1 -17.34 -12.48 2.26
N LYS A 2 -17.58 -11.47 1.42
CA LYS A 2 -17.03 -11.43 0.04
C LYS A 2 -15.99 -10.31 -0.02
N PHE A 3 -14.74 -10.66 0.24
CA PHE A 3 -13.62 -9.73 0.07
C PHE A 3 -13.46 -9.32 -1.40
N LYS A 4 -12.84 -8.16 -1.61
CA LYS A 4 -12.48 -7.63 -2.93
C LYS A 4 -11.02 -7.25 -2.91
N ASP A 5 -10.41 -7.15 -4.08
CA ASP A 5 -9.09 -6.57 -4.25
C ASP A 5 -9.10 -5.11 -3.80
N PHE A 6 -7.98 -4.64 -3.28
CA PHE A 6 -7.81 -3.25 -2.88
C PHE A 6 -6.36 -2.79 -3.05
N PHE A 7 -6.21 -1.47 -3.10
CA PHE A 7 -4.92 -0.82 -3.31
C PHE A 7 -4.50 -0.07 -2.04
N VAL A 8 -3.31 -0.33 -1.51
CA VAL A 8 -2.75 0.37 -0.34
C VAL A 8 -1.84 1.50 -0.82
N ILE A 9 -2.13 2.72 -0.39
CA ILE A 9 -1.26 3.89 -0.55
C ILE A 9 -1.03 4.56 0.81
N GLY A 10 -0.03 5.43 0.87
CA GLY A 10 0.22 6.26 2.04
C GLY A 10 -0.01 7.73 1.77
N THR A 11 -0.24 8.49 2.83
CA THR A 11 -0.22 9.96 2.77
C THR A 11 1.20 10.51 2.57
N ASP A 12 2.23 9.67 2.80
CA ASP A 12 3.65 9.98 2.65
C ASP A 12 4.46 8.68 2.48
N THR A 13 5.76 8.78 2.21
CA THR A 13 6.65 7.61 2.03
C THR A 13 6.75 6.79 3.31
N ASP A 14 7.04 7.40 4.45
CA ASP A 14 7.38 6.72 5.72
C ASP A 14 6.20 6.54 6.69
N VAL A 15 4.97 6.56 6.18
CA VAL A 15 3.78 6.33 7.05
C VAL A 15 3.60 4.86 7.44
N GLY A 16 4.43 3.94 6.90
CA GLY A 16 4.41 2.52 7.21
C GLY A 16 3.41 1.71 6.38
N LYS A 17 3.27 2.03 5.08
CA LYS A 17 2.47 1.23 4.13
C LYS A 17 2.79 -0.25 4.20
N THR A 18 4.07 -0.59 4.07
CA THR A 18 4.54 -1.98 4.07
C THR A 18 4.21 -2.70 5.36
N TYR A 19 4.31 -2.01 6.50
CA TYR A 19 3.91 -2.57 7.79
C TYR A 19 2.41 -2.88 7.85
N VAL A 20 1.57 -1.91 7.45
CA VAL A 20 0.11 -2.08 7.39
C VAL A 20 -0.28 -3.18 6.39
N SER A 21 0.30 -3.15 5.18
CA SER A 21 0.08 -4.18 4.15
C SER A 21 0.44 -5.58 4.67
N THR A 22 1.55 -5.68 5.42
CA THR A 22 1.98 -6.94 6.04
C THR A 22 0.96 -7.47 7.05
N LEU A 23 0.44 -6.61 7.92
CA LEU A 23 -0.59 -7.00 8.90
C LEU A 23 -1.90 -7.39 8.22
N LEU A 24 -2.34 -6.60 7.23
CA LEU A 24 -3.54 -6.91 6.44
C LEU A 24 -3.36 -8.24 5.67
N TYR A 25 -2.23 -8.43 5.00
CA TYR A 25 -1.95 -9.67 4.28
C TYR A 25 -1.88 -10.88 5.22
N LYS A 26 -1.21 -10.77 6.39
CA LYS A 26 -1.17 -11.81 7.41
C LYS A 26 -2.58 -12.26 7.81
N ALA A 27 -3.49 -11.32 8.05
CA ALA A 27 -4.87 -11.60 8.43
C ALA A 27 -5.71 -12.16 7.27
N LEU A 28 -5.48 -11.68 6.03
CA LEU A 28 -6.29 -12.00 4.86
C LEU A 28 -5.78 -13.22 4.07
N LYS A 29 -4.52 -13.66 4.27
CA LYS A 29 -3.92 -14.80 3.54
C LYS A 29 -4.75 -16.08 3.62
N LYS A 30 -5.38 -16.37 4.77
CA LYS A 30 -6.30 -17.50 4.96
C LYS A 30 -7.55 -17.46 4.07
N HIS A 31 -7.88 -16.29 3.49
CA HIS A 31 -8.97 -16.08 2.56
C HIS A 31 -8.51 -16.06 1.10
N ASN A 32 -7.37 -16.70 0.80
CA ASN A 32 -6.77 -16.80 -0.53
C ASN A 32 -6.45 -15.43 -1.18
N PHE A 33 -5.90 -14.51 -0.35
CA PHE A 33 -5.29 -13.28 -0.83
C PHE A 33 -3.84 -13.51 -1.25
N GLN A 34 -3.39 -12.73 -2.25
CA GLN A 34 -1.97 -12.55 -2.57
C GLN A 34 -1.58 -11.08 -2.38
N TYR A 35 -0.38 -10.87 -1.87
CA TYR A 35 0.27 -9.56 -1.85
C TYR A 35 0.93 -9.29 -3.20
N TYR A 36 0.81 -8.06 -3.70
CA TYR A 36 1.42 -7.64 -4.93
C TYR A 36 2.00 -6.23 -4.84
N LYS A 37 3.30 -6.09 -5.11
CA LYS A 37 4.06 -4.85 -5.20
C LYS A 37 4.44 -4.61 -6.67
N PRO A 38 3.69 -3.84 -7.46
CA PRO A 38 3.96 -3.67 -8.88
C PRO A 38 5.37 -3.21 -9.19
N ILE A 39 5.90 -2.25 -8.40
CA ILE A 39 7.23 -1.69 -8.57
C ILE A 39 7.85 -1.44 -7.21
N GLN A 40 9.11 -1.84 -7.05
CA GLN A 40 9.93 -1.58 -5.88
C GLN A 40 11.26 -0.94 -6.27
N SER A 41 11.53 0.24 -5.73
CA SER A 41 12.85 0.89 -5.76
C SER A 41 13.63 0.59 -4.46
N GLY A 42 14.94 0.83 -4.45
CA GLY A 42 15.79 0.54 -3.31
C GLY A 42 16.00 -0.96 -3.06
N CYS A 43 15.95 -1.78 -4.13
CA CYS A 43 16.19 -3.20 -4.03
C CYS A 43 17.66 -3.51 -3.80
N PHE A 44 17.95 -4.53 -2.99
CA PHE A 44 19.30 -4.93 -2.64
C PHE A 44 19.63 -6.34 -3.14
N LEU A 45 20.91 -6.62 -3.31
CA LEU A 45 21.37 -7.96 -3.68
C LEU A 45 21.37 -8.89 -2.46
N LYS A 46 20.70 -10.03 -2.58
CA LYS A 46 20.72 -11.13 -1.63
C LYS A 46 20.91 -12.44 -2.39
N ASP A 47 21.94 -13.18 -2.06
CA ASP A 47 22.30 -14.44 -2.72
C ASP A 47 22.40 -14.32 -4.26
N GLY A 48 22.95 -13.18 -4.75
CA GLY A 48 23.11 -12.89 -6.16
C GLY A 48 21.83 -12.44 -6.90
N LYS A 49 20.70 -12.31 -6.18
CA LYS A 49 19.40 -11.91 -6.73
C LYS A 49 18.95 -10.56 -6.18
N LEU A 50 18.36 -9.75 -7.05
CA LEU A 50 17.77 -8.48 -6.64
C LEU A 50 16.48 -8.73 -5.85
N THR A 51 16.45 -8.28 -4.60
CA THR A 51 15.40 -8.54 -3.63
C THR A 51 14.67 -7.26 -3.27
N ALA A 52 13.35 -7.28 -3.36
CA ALA A 52 12.48 -6.16 -2.99
C ALA A 52 12.34 -6.07 -1.46
N PRO A 53 12.75 -4.94 -0.82
CA PRO A 53 12.75 -4.80 0.64
C PRO A 53 11.37 -4.97 1.27
N ASP A 54 10.30 -4.48 0.64
CA ASP A 54 8.94 -4.60 1.17
C ASP A 54 8.47 -6.06 1.18
N VAL A 55 8.78 -6.83 0.13
CA VAL A 55 8.48 -8.27 0.06
C VAL A 55 9.33 -9.05 1.06
N ASP A 56 10.64 -8.75 1.18
CA ASP A 56 11.54 -9.40 2.14
C ASP A 56 11.08 -9.14 3.59
N PHE A 57 10.69 -7.90 3.90
CA PHE A 57 10.12 -7.55 5.19
C PHE A 57 8.83 -8.34 5.48
N LEU A 58 7.89 -8.31 4.54
CA LEU A 58 6.59 -9.00 4.67
C LEU A 58 6.79 -10.49 4.89
N THR A 59 7.57 -11.16 4.04
CA THR A 59 7.76 -12.62 4.09
C THR A 59 8.46 -13.05 5.37
N LYS A 60 9.48 -12.31 5.82
CA LYS A 60 10.13 -12.54 7.12
C LYS A 60 9.18 -12.34 8.30
N PHE A 61 8.36 -11.28 8.26
CA PHE A 61 7.43 -10.96 9.34
C PHE A 61 6.37 -12.05 9.53
N ILE A 62 5.87 -12.64 8.44
CA ILE A 62 4.85 -13.69 8.49
C ILE A 62 5.40 -15.10 8.51
N GLY A 63 6.74 -15.28 8.38
CA GLY A 63 7.41 -16.57 8.43
C GLY A 63 7.18 -17.45 7.20
N VAL A 64 7.27 -16.86 5.99
CA VAL A 64 7.19 -17.59 4.71
C VAL A 64 8.40 -17.26 3.84
N ASP A 65 8.64 -18.11 2.82
CA ASP A 65 9.71 -17.87 1.86
C ASP A 65 9.41 -16.65 0.97
N TYR A 66 10.49 -16.00 0.50
CA TYR A 66 10.39 -14.93 -0.47
C TYR A 66 9.80 -15.44 -1.79
N ASP A 67 8.79 -14.74 -2.29
CA ASP A 67 8.08 -15.09 -3.52
C ASP A 67 8.22 -13.97 -4.56
N ASP A 68 8.97 -14.24 -5.63
CA ASP A 68 9.19 -13.30 -6.73
C ASP A 68 7.91 -12.90 -7.46
N SER A 69 6.88 -13.73 -7.40
CA SER A 69 5.58 -13.39 -7.99
C SER A 69 4.87 -12.25 -7.26
N MET A 70 5.41 -11.81 -6.12
CA MET A 70 4.88 -10.64 -5.39
C MET A 70 5.32 -9.29 -5.96
N VAL A 71 6.25 -9.25 -6.94
CA VAL A 71 6.78 -8.00 -7.50
C VAL A 71 6.99 -8.12 -9.01
N THR A 72 6.72 -7.04 -9.78
CA THR A 72 6.98 -7.04 -11.23
C THR A 72 8.31 -6.38 -11.57
N TYR A 73 8.55 -5.17 -11.04
CA TYR A 73 9.79 -4.44 -11.28
C TYR A 73 10.56 -4.22 -9.99
N THR A 74 11.82 -4.64 -9.98
CA THR A 74 12.80 -4.42 -8.92
C THR A 74 13.90 -3.50 -9.42
N LEU A 75 14.02 -2.30 -8.82
CA LEU A 75 14.99 -1.29 -9.17
C LEU A 75 15.97 -1.07 -8.00
N LYS A 76 17.27 -0.93 -8.29
CA LYS A 76 18.33 -0.83 -7.26
C LYS A 76 18.33 0.52 -6.56
N GLU A 77 18.17 1.57 -7.35
CA GLU A 77 18.29 2.95 -6.84
C GLU A 77 17.15 3.27 -5.87
N GLU A 78 17.49 3.81 -4.70
CA GLU A 78 16.56 4.19 -3.64
C GLU A 78 15.99 5.60 -3.89
N VAL A 79 15.30 5.74 -5.02
CA VAL A 79 14.64 6.98 -5.45
C VAL A 79 13.25 6.63 -6.00
N SER A 80 12.50 7.65 -6.46
CA SER A 80 11.18 7.41 -7.06
C SER A 80 11.27 6.50 -8.30
N PRO A 81 10.25 5.65 -8.56
CA PRO A 81 10.31 4.61 -9.60
C PRO A 81 10.73 5.11 -10.98
N HIS A 82 10.19 6.25 -11.43
CA HIS A 82 10.56 6.82 -12.73
C HIS A 82 12.04 7.18 -12.81
N LEU A 83 12.61 7.75 -11.75
CA LEU A 83 14.03 8.14 -11.73
C LEU A 83 14.93 6.90 -11.63
N ALA A 84 14.58 5.93 -10.78
CA ALA A 84 15.33 4.68 -10.69
C ALA A 84 15.36 3.94 -12.04
N SER A 85 14.23 3.86 -12.74
CA SER A 85 14.14 3.23 -14.06
C SER A 85 14.98 3.93 -15.12
N GLU A 86 15.01 5.27 -15.11
CA GLU A 86 15.84 6.07 -16.01
C GLU A 86 17.34 5.87 -15.74
N MET A 87 17.76 5.89 -14.45
CA MET A 87 19.16 5.68 -14.05
C MET A 87 19.65 4.28 -14.41
N GLU A 88 18.79 3.28 -14.35
CA GLU A 88 19.11 1.88 -14.66
C GLU A 88 18.84 1.50 -16.13
N SER A 89 18.39 2.44 -16.96
CA SER A 89 17.97 2.18 -18.34
C SER A 89 16.93 1.04 -18.44
N THR A 90 16.10 0.91 -17.42
CA THR A 90 15.01 -0.08 -17.35
C THR A 90 13.71 0.56 -17.80
N THR A 91 13.05 0.01 -18.81
CA THR A 91 11.73 0.49 -19.24
C THR A 91 10.63 -0.11 -18.40
N ILE A 92 9.84 0.73 -17.73
CA ILE A 92 8.62 0.30 -17.04
C ILE A 92 7.48 0.27 -18.07
N GLU A 93 7.01 -0.92 -18.38
CA GLU A 93 5.85 -1.14 -19.27
C GLU A 93 4.62 -1.48 -18.43
N ILE A 94 3.60 -0.64 -18.53
CA ILE A 94 2.35 -0.78 -17.75
C ILE A 94 1.62 -2.06 -18.10
N GLU A 95 1.69 -2.49 -19.35
CA GLU A 95 1.09 -3.75 -19.80
C GLU A 95 1.69 -4.99 -19.09
N ASN A 96 2.98 -4.97 -18.75
CA ASN A 96 3.60 -6.04 -17.96
C ASN A 96 3.06 -6.07 -16.53
N ILE A 97 2.87 -4.91 -15.92
CA ILE A 97 2.26 -4.79 -14.59
C ILE A 97 0.83 -5.32 -14.62
N LYS A 98 0.05 -4.90 -15.62
CA LYS A 98 -1.34 -5.35 -15.80
C LYS A 98 -1.41 -6.86 -16.02
N LYS A 99 -0.61 -7.40 -16.94
CA LYS A 99 -0.54 -8.82 -17.20
C LYS A 99 -0.21 -9.62 -15.96
N HIS A 100 0.78 -9.18 -15.17
CA HIS A 100 1.16 -9.86 -13.94
C HIS A 100 0.00 -9.86 -12.92
N TYR A 101 -0.68 -8.71 -12.73
CA TYR A 101 -1.87 -8.65 -11.90
C TYR A 101 -2.96 -9.62 -12.38
N ASP A 102 -3.25 -9.66 -13.69
CA ASP A 102 -4.24 -10.57 -14.29
C ASP A 102 -3.84 -12.05 -14.10
N ASP A 103 -2.55 -12.38 -14.15
CA ASP A 103 -2.05 -13.73 -13.90
C ASP A 103 -2.15 -14.12 -12.41
N LEU A 104 -1.95 -13.19 -11.50
CA LEU A 104 -2.22 -13.40 -10.06
C LEU A 104 -3.72 -13.64 -9.81
N LYS A 105 -4.59 -12.91 -10.48
CA LYS A 105 -6.07 -13.08 -10.37
C LYS A 105 -6.56 -14.45 -10.85
N LYS A 106 -5.84 -15.15 -11.71
CA LYS A 106 -6.16 -16.54 -12.10
C LYS A 106 -5.87 -17.54 -10.98
N LYS A 107 -4.92 -17.22 -10.08
CA LYS A 107 -4.45 -18.12 -9.02
C LYS A 107 -5.08 -17.83 -7.67
N TYR A 108 -5.37 -16.56 -7.38
CA TYR A 108 -5.83 -16.09 -6.08
C TYR A 108 -7.20 -15.42 -6.18
N SER A 109 -8.00 -15.58 -5.14
CA SER A 109 -9.35 -15.00 -5.10
C SER A 109 -9.31 -13.47 -5.06
N ASN A 110 -8.35 -12.92 -4.31
CA ASN A 110 -8.19 -11.48 -4.13
C ASN A 110 -6.72 -11.07 -4.07
N ILE A 111 -6.45 -9.83 -4.44
CA ILE A 111 -5.11 -9.24 -4.43
C ILE A 111 -5.09 -8.00 -3.54
N LEU A 112 -4.11 -7.93 -2.65
CA LEU A 112 -3.69 -6.71 -1.96
C LEU A 112 -2.55 -6.10 -2.78
N VAL A 113 -2.81 -4.97 -3.42
CA VAL A 113 -1.79 -4.23 -4.19
C VAL A 113 -1.20 -3.14 -3.33
N GLU A 114 0.13 -3.06 -3.20
CA GLU A 114 0.80 -1.97 -2.50
C GLU A 114 1.50 -1.03 -3.48
N GLY A 115 1.18 0.26 -3.41
CA GLY A 115 1.81 1.30 -4.21
C GLY A 115 3.21 1.68 -3.71
N ALA A 116 3.97 2.34 -4.57
CA ALA A 116 5.24 2.98 -4.22
C ALA A 116 5.00 4.43 -3.79
N GLY A 117 5.31 4.79 -2.54
CA GLY A 117 5.13 6.15 -2.02
C GLY A 117 3.66 6.57 -1.89
N GLY A 118 3.36 7.78 -2.31
CA GLY A 118 2.01 8.39 -2.25
C GLY A 118 1.33 8.45 -3.62
N LEU A 119 0.16 9.12 -3.65
CA LEU A 119 -0.76 9.17 -4.79
C LEU A 119 -0.12 9.77 -6.07
N TYR A 120 0.70 10.81 -5.94
CA TYR A 120 1.32 11.54 -7.05
C TYR A 120 2.73 11.04 -7.40
N VAL A 121 3.12 9.85 -6.97
CA VAL A 121 4.43 9.29 -7.34
C VAL A 121 4.41 8.84 -8.80
N PRO A 122 5.30 9.37 -9.67
CA PRO A 122 5.39 8.96 -11.05
C PRO A 122 6.07 7.59 -11.18
N LEU A 123 5.45 6.72 -11.95
CA LEU A 123 6.02 5.44 -12.39
C LEU A 123 6.77 5.62 -13.72
N ILE A 124 6.22 6.45 -14.59
CA ILE A 124 6.85 6.91 -15.84
C ILE A 124 6.74 8.43 -15.84
N ARG A 125 7.88 9.11 -16.04
CA ARG A 125 7.97 10.58 -16.01
C ARG A 125 6.92 11.21 -16.92
N ASP A 126 6.16 12.15 -16.38
CA ASP A 126 5.14 12.96 -17.05
C ASP A 126 4.03 12.17 -17.79
N LYS A 127 3.96 10.84 -17.58
CA LYS A 127 3.04 9.97 -18.32
C LYS A 127 2.14 9.11 -17.48
N PHE A 128 2.68 8.53 -16.38
CA PHE A 128 1.92 7.54 -15.61
C PHE A 128 2.31 7.58 -14.12
N TYR A 129 1.32 7.69 -13.26
CA TYR A 129 1.45 7.87 -11.82
C TYR A 129 0.77 6.72 -11.04
N ILE A 130 0.96 6.68 -9.73
CA ILE A 130 0.28 5.72 -8.86
C ILE A 130 -1.25 5.84 -8.99
N TYR A 131 -1.81 7.05 -9.08
CA TYR A 131 -3.26 7.23 -9.26
C TYR A 131 -3.77 6.64 -10.60
N ASP A 132 -2.97 6.64 -11.65
CA ASP A 132 -3.34 6.02 -12.93
C ASP A 132 -3.36 4.50 -12.81
N LEU A 133 -2.43 3.91 -12.04
CA LEU A 133 -2.41 2.47 -11.78
C LEU A 133 -3.63 2.04 -10.95
N ILE A 134 -4.03 2.83 -9.95
CA ILE A 134 -5.25 2.58 -9.16
C ILE A 134 -6.49 2.59 -10.08
N LYS A 135 -6.58 3.58 -10.98
CA LYS A 135 -7.68 3.67 -11.97
C LYS A 135 -7.66 2.52 -12.96
N LEU A 136 -6.47 2.13 -13.46
CA LEU A 136 -6.31 1.01 -14.38
C LEU A 136 -6.83 -0.30 -13.78
N PHE A 137 -6.54 -0.55 -12.51
CA PHE A 137 -7.03 -1.73 -11.79
C PHE A 137 -8.46 -1.57 -11.26
N ASN A 138 -8.99 -0.34 -11.27
CA ASN A 138 -10.31 0.01 -10.72
C ASN A 138 -10.50 -0.50 -9.28
N LEU A 139 -9.49 -0.32 -8.43
CA LEU A 139 -9.49 -0.81 -7.05
C LEU A 139 -9.86 0.29 -6.05
N PRO A 140 -10.61 -0.04 -4.99
CA PRO A 140 -10.78 0.86 -3.87
C PRO A 140 -9.47 0.99 -3.09
N VAL A 141 -9.23 2.17 -2.52
CA VAL A 141 -8.01 2.51 -1.80
C VAL A 141 -8.17 2.32 -0.30
N VAL A 142 -7.22 1.64 0.31
CA VAL A 142 -6.93 1.72 1.75
C VAL A 142 -5.83 2.77 1.92
N LEU A 143 -6.13 3.88 2.59
CA LEU A 143 -5.19 4.97 2.80
C LEU A 143 -4.52 4.85 4.17
N VAL A 144 -3.21 4.65 4.17
CA VAL A 144 -2.39 4.62 5.39
C VAL A 144 -2.01 6.04 5.77
N CYS A 145 -2.38 6.43 6.99
CA CYS A 145 -2.17 7.76 7.56
C CYS A 145 -1.26 7.65 8.80
N GLY A 146 -0.40 8.64 9.00
CA GLY A 146 0.28 8.80 10.29
C GLY A 146 -0.65 9.40 11.35
N THR A 147 -0.19 9.40 12.60
CA THR A 147 -0.89 10.01 13.75
C THR A 147 -0.16 11.24 14.30
N LYS A 148 1.07 11.51 13.81
CA LYS A 148 1.94 12.61 14.25
C LYS A 148 1.41 13.98 13.80
N VAL A 149 2.02 15.05 14.34
CA VAL A 149 1.78 16.43 13.87
C VAL A 149 2.02 16.53 12.35
N GLY A 150 1.10 17.19 11.65
CA GLY A 150 1.06 17.29 10.19
C GLY A 150 0.17 16.23 9.51
N SER A 151 -0.23 15.16 10.21
CA SER A 151 -1.06 14.08 9.64
C SER A 151 -2.42 14.58 9.18
N ILE A 152 -3.04 15.55 9.85
CA ILE A 152 -4.32 16.15 9.43
C ILE A 152 -4.19 16.71 8.03
N ASN A 153 -3.19 17.57 7.80
CA ASN A 153 -2.96 18.20 6.50
C ASN A 153 -2.71 17.16 5.40
N HIS A 154 -1.78 16.23 5.60
CA HIS A 154 -1.42 15.23 4.60
C HIS A 154 -2.62 14.31 4.27
N THR A 155 -3.38 13.91 5.27
CA THR A 155 -4.56 13.05 5.08
C THR A 155 -5.65 13.79 4.30
N MET A 156 -5.99 15.00 4.71
CA MET A 156 -7.05 15.77 4.05
C MET A 156 -6.71 16.13 2.60
N LEU A 157 -5.45 16.51 2.31
CA LEU A 157 -4.99 16.75 0.94
C LEU A 157 -5.07 15.50 0.07
N THR A 158 -4.67 14.34 0.59
CA THR A 158 -4.74 13.07 -0.13
C THR A 158 -6.20 12.66 -0.38
N LEU A 159 -7.08 12.79 0.62
CA LEU A 159 -8.51 12.50 0.49
C LEU A 159 -9.18 13.40 -0.56
N ASN A 160 -8.88 14.68 -0.55
CA ASN A 160 -9.38 15.62 -1.56
C ASN A 160 -8.91 15.24 -2.96
N ALA A 161 -7.65 14.84 -3.13
CA ALA A 161 -7.12 14.38 -4.41
C ALA A 161 -7.83 13.09 -4.89
N LEU A 162 -8.00 12.09 -4.02
CA LEU A 162 -8.72 10.86 -4.34
C LEU A 162 -10.15 11.16 -4.81
N ASN A 163 -10.86 12.02 -4.08
CA ASN A 163 -12.22 12.42 -4.42
C ASN A 163 -12.28 13.14 -5.77
N THR A 164 -11.41 14.12 -6.01
CA THR A 164 -11.32 14.86 -7.28
C THR A 164 -11.02 13.93 -8.47
N MET A 165 -10.22 12.89 -8.25
CA MET A 165 -9.88 11.91 -9.28
C MET A 165 -10.97 10.82 -9.47
N GLY A 166 -12.02 10.80 -8.66
CA GLY A 166 -13.06 9.76 -8.67
C GLY A 166 -12.56 8.39 -8.20
N ILE A 167 -11.47 8.35 -7.42
CA ILE A 167 -10.93 7.11 -6.86
C ILE A 167 -11.67 6.78 -5.56
N LYS A 168 -12.22 5.57 -5.49
CA LYS A 168 -12.98 5.11 -4.33
C LYS A 168 -12.04 4.85 -3.14
N LEU A 169 -12.37 5.44 -2.01
CA LEU A 169 -11.76 5.09 -0.73
C LEU A 169 -12.50 3.87 -0.14
N HIS A 170 -11.75 2.88 0.34
CA HIS A 170 -12.28 1.80 1.17
C HIS A 170 -12.33 2.23 2.64
N GLY A 171 -11.22 2.76 3.16
CA GLY A 171 -11.11 3.22 4.53
C GLY A 171 -9.72 3.78 4.86
N LEU A 172 -9.59 4.27 6.10
CA LEU A 172 -8.34 4.81 6.64
C LEU A 172 -7.66 3.80 7.57
N VAL A 173 -6.33 3.77 7.55
CA VAL A 173 -5.54 3.05 8.56
C VAL A 173 -4.57 4.02 9.21
N PHE A 174 -4.84 4.38 10.45
CA PHE A 174 -3.95 5.19 11.27
C PHE A 174 -2.85 4.30 11.84
N ASN A 175 -1.62 4.50 11.37
CA ASN A 175 -0.51 3.63 11.71
C ASN A 175 0.44 4.27 12.72
N ASN A 176 1.16 3.41 13.46
CA ASN A 176 2.17 3.78 14.45
C ASN A 176 1.63 4.63 15.61
N TYR A 177 0.38 4.36 16.01
CA TYR A 177 -0.26 5.00 17.13
C TYR A 177 0.42 4.62 18.47
N LYS A 178 0.84 5.63 19.23
CA LYS A 178 1.57 5.49 20.50
C LYS A 178 0.75 5.85 21.74
N GLY A 179 -0.50 6.31 21.55
CA GLY A 179 -1.38 6.72 22.63
C GLY A 179 -1.04 8.10 23.23
N GLN A 180 -0.44 8.98 22.44
CA GLN A 180 -0.18 10.36 22.89
C GLN A 180 -1.43 11.22 22.69
N PHE A 181 -1.68 12.16 23.58
CA PHE A 181 -2.91 12.96 23.61
C PHE A 181 -3.23 13.67 22.29
N PHE A 182 -2.21 14.15 21.58
CA PHE A 182 -2.39 14.82 20.28
C PHE A 182 -2.72 13.84 19.13
N GLU A 183 -2.39 12.56 19.27
CA GLU A 183 -2.72 11.55 18.24
C GLU A 183 -4.23 11.29 18.22
N ASP A 184 -4.85 11.18 19.40
CA ASP A 184 -6.31 11.02 19.52
C ASP A 184 -7.04 12.22 18.92
N ASP A 185 -6.56 13.44 19.19
CA ASP A 185 -7.12 14.66 18.64
C ASP A 185 -6.95 14.72 17.11
N ASN A 186 -5.75 14.41 16.59
CA ASN A 186 -5.50 14.36 15.15
C ASN A 186 -6.43 13.38 14.44
N ILE A 187 -6.59 12.17 14.98
CA ILE A 187 -7.51 11.16 14.42
C ILE A 187 -8.94 11.68 14.44
N LYS A 188 -9.39 12.22 15.56
CA LYS A 188 -10.73 12.78 15.73
C LYS A 188 -11.00 13.88 14.70
N VAL A 189 -10.10 14.85 14.55
CA VAL A 189 -10.24 15.96 13.58
C VAL A 189 -10.32 15.42 12.15
N ILE A 190 -9.47 14.44 11.78
CA ILE A 190 -9.51 13.83 10.44
C ILE A 190 -10.88 13.17 10.20
N LEU A 191 -11.38 12.39 11.14
CA LEU A 191 -12.66 11.71 11.01
C LEU A 191 -13.84 12.71 10.95
N GLU A 192 -13.81 13.77 11.76
CA GLU A 192 -14.83 14.82 11.74
C GLU A 192 -14.86 15.59 10.42
N LEU A 193 -13.70 15.93 9.85
CA LEU A 193 -13.60 16.64 8.58
C LEU A 193 -13.94 15.76 7.38
N SER A 194 -13.48 14.51 7.37
CA SER A 194 -13.66 13.59 6.25
C SER A 194 -15.01 12.88 6.24
N LYS A 195 -15.69 12.78 7.39
CA LYS A 195 -16.91 11.97 7.59
C LYS A 195 -16.74 10.49 7.25
N ILE A 196 -15.50 9.99 7.36
CA ILE A 196 -15.18 8.58 7.11
C ILE A 196 -15.42 7.81 8.39
N GLU A 197 -16.26 6.77 8.33
CA GLU A 197 -16.59 5.89 9.45
C GLU A 197 -15.76 4.60 9.44
N ASN A 198 -15.24 4.22 8.27
CA ASN A 198 -14.47 2.99 8.11
C ASN A 198 -12.97 3.25 8.33
N TYR A 199 -12.45 2.87 9.50
CA TYR A 199 -11.04 3.03 9.82
C TYR A 199 -10.53 1.95 10.77
N LEU A 200 -9.19 1.77 10.75
CA LEU A 200 -8.41 0.99 11.71
C LEU A 200 -7.37 1.88 12.40
N ILE A 201 -7.02 1.54 13.63
CA ILE A 201 -5.88 2.11 14.35
C ILE A 201 -4.89 0.99 14.62
N ILE A 202 -3.69 1.10 14.06
CA ILE A 202 -2.58 0.17 14.28
C ILE A 202 -1.62 0.79 15.29
N LYS A 203 -1.50 0.14 16.44
CA LYS A 203 -0.58 0.56 17.49
C LYS A 203 0.88 0.35 17.07
N ASN A 204 1.77 1.13 17.65
CA ASN A 204 3.19 0.90 17.48
C ASN A 204 3.55 -0.56 17.84
N GLU A 205 4.33 -1.21 17.00
CA GLU A 205 4.77 -2.61 17.15
C GLU A 205 3.66 -3.67 17.23
N GLN A 206 2.44 -3.35 16.84
CA GLN A 206 1.33 -4.31 16.77
C GLN A 206 1.66 -5.44 15.79
N LYS A 207 1.53 -6.71 16.18
CA LYS A 207 1.94 -7.87 15.37
C LYS A 207 0.81 -8.54 14.59
N GLU A 208 -0.44 -8.18 14.85
CA GLU A 208 -1.61 -8.76 14.21
C GLU A 208 -2.83 -7.84 14.28
N ILE A 209 -3.78 -8.06 13.39
CA ILE A 209 -5.11 -7.46 13.42
C ILE A 209 -6.09 -8.62 13.68
N SER A 210 -7.00 -8.46 14.64
CA SER A 210 -7.97 -9.50 14.97
C SER A 210 -8.96 -9.74 13.83
N ASP A 211 -9.49 -10.95 13.74
CA ASP A 211 -10.51 -11.29 12.74
C ASP A 211 -11.73 -10.36 12.83
N LYS A 212 -12.14 -9.99 14.03
CA LYS A 212 -13.24 -9.05 14.25
C LYS A 212 -12.98 -7.66 13.68
N GLU A 213 -11.75 -7.14 13.81
CA GLU A 213 -11.35 -5.85 13.23
C GLU A 213 -11.31 -5.93 11.70
N ILE A 214 -10.77 -7.01 11.15
CA ILE A 214 -10.75 -7.28 9.70
C ILE A 214 -12.18 -7.37 9.16
N GLU A 215 -13.04 -8.12 9.82
CA GLU A 215 -14.44 -8.24 9.43
C GLU A 215 -15.17 -6.90 9.44
N LYS A 216 -14.96 -6.10 10.49
CA LYS A 216 -15.55 -4.77 10.58
C LYS A 216 -15.05 -3.84 9.49
N PHE A 217 -13.74 -3.91 9.17
CA PHE A 217 -13.11 -3.01 8.20
C PHE A 217 -13.46 -3.33 6.74
N PHE A 218 -13.67 -4.61 6.40
CA PHE A 218 -13.96 -5.06 5.04
C PHE A 218 -15.44 -5.37 4.75
N ASN A 219 -16.35 -5.22 5.71
CA ASN A 219 -17.80 -5.28 5.52
C ASN A 219 -18.40 -3.90 5.31
#